data_a697fe51043ea2fee13ed6ab37cd96a2
#
_entry.id   a697fe51043ea2fee13ed6ab37cd96a2
#
_cell.length_a   1.000
_cell.length_b   1.000
_cell.length_c   1.000
_cell.angle_alpha   90.00
_cell.angle_beta   90.00
_cell.angle_gamma   90.00
#
_symmetry.space_group_name_H-M   'P 1'
#
loop_
_entity.id
_entity.type
_entity.pdbx_description
1 polymer ?
#
loop_
_entity_poly.entity_id
_entity_poly.type
_entity_poly.pdbx_seq_one_letter_code
_entity_poly.pdbx_strand_id
1 'polypeptide(L)'
;LVRDYAKEWSINPGKVGIMGSSAGGHVASTLATHFAADTRPDFQILLYPVITMNPLLMHKGSSEELLGKRAKKELIKHYSNEKWVTEETPMAFIALSDDDNIVSSVNSIGYYLALKKHHVPCELHIYPTGGHGWGMNKNFLYYNQLTTSLELWLQNLLSSEKK
;
A
#
# COMPACT_ATOMS: atom_id res chain seq x y z
N LEU A 1 20.01 3.48 1.94
CA LEU A 1 20.60 2.14 2.23
C LEU A 1 20.45 1.20 1.05
N VAL A 2 19.24 0.72 0.67
CA VAL A 2 19.06 -0.28 -0.42
C VAL A 2 19.68 0.22 -1.74
N ARG A 3 19.42 1.47 -2.12
CA ARG A 3 20.01 2.06 -3.34
C ARG A 3 21.52 2.27 -3.24
N ASP A 4 22.06 2.54 -2.04
CA ASP A 4 23.49 2.74 -1.83
C ASP A 4 24.28 1.45 -2.07
N TYR A 5 23.65 0.30 -1.76
CA TYR A 5 24.22 -1.04 -1.95
C TYR A 5 23.79 -1.72 -3.25
N ALA A 6 23.10 -1.00 -4.15
CA ALA A 6 22.52 -1.58 -5.35
C ALA A 6 23.55 -2.31 -6.25
N LYS A 7 24.75 -1.75 -6.38
CA LYS A 7 25.85 -2.37 -7.15
C LYS A 7 26.34 -3.64 -6.48
N GLU A 8 26.53 -3.62 -5.18
CA GLU A 8 27.00 -4.77 -4.39
C GLU A 8 26.00 -5.92 -4.43
N TRP A 9 24.70 -5.59 -4.31
CA TRP A 9 23.61 -6.57 -4.31
C TRP A 9 23.07 -6.91 -5.70
N SER A 10 23.68 -6.35 -6.76
CA SER A 10 23.28 -6.57 -8.15
C SER A 10 21.79 -6.32 -8.39
N ILE A 11 21.24 -5.25 -7.80
CA ILE A 11 19.84 -4.82 -7.97
C ILE A 11 19.77 -3.52 -8.77
N ASN A 12 18.61 -3.28 -9.41
CA ASN A 12 18.36 -2.02 -10.10
C ASN A 12 17.91 -0.93 -9.08
N PRO A 13 18.68 0.15 -8.87
CA PRO A 13 18.33 1.21 -7.93
C PRO A 13 17.07 2.01 -8.32
N GLY A 14 16.65 1.96 -9.58
CA GLY A 14 15.40 2.56 -10.07
C GLY A 14 14.17 1.65 -9.95
N LYS A 15 14.29 0.47 -9.31
CA LYS A 15 13.21 -0.50 -9.14
C LYS A 15 13.14 -1.00 -7.69
N VAL A 16 13.22 -0.09 -6.74
CA VAL A 16 13.14 -0.39 -5.30
C VAL A 16 11.73 -0.07 -4.80
N GLY A 17 10.94 -1.10 -4.56
CA GLY A 17 9.57 -0.98 -4.06
C GLY A 17 9.47 -1.17 -2.57
N ILE A 18 8.26 -0.87 -2.05
CA ILE A 18 7.89 -1.17 -0.67
C ILE A 18 6.64 -2.04 -0.65
N MET A 19 6.61 -3.04 0.24
CA MET A 19 5.46 -3.90 0.44
C MET A 19 5.03 -3.90 1.91
N GLY A 20 3.73 -3.86 2.14
CA GLY A 20 3.18 -3.94 3.48
C GLY A 20 1.76 -4.49 3.52
N SER A 21 1.42 -5.15 4.64
CA SER A 21 0.08 -5.68 4.89
C SER A 21 -0.49 -5.11 6.18
N SER A 22 -1.80 -4.91 6.25
CA SER A 22 -2.49 -4.43 7.45
C SER A 22 -1.88 -3.12 7.98
N ALA A 23 -1.45 -3.06 9.25
CA ALA A 23 -0.70 -1.93 9.81
C ALA A 23 0.64 -1.68 9.07
N GLY A 24 1.32 -2.73 8.57
CA GLY A 24 2.49 -2.59 7.69
C GLY A 24 2.16 -1.94 6.35
N GLY A 25 0.94 -2.11 5.86
CA GLY A 25 0.41 -1.38 4.70
C GLY A 25 0.29 0.13 4.98
N HIS A 26 -0.03 0.51 6.22
CA HIS A 26 0.00 1.91 6.64
C HIS A 26 1.43 2.47 6.60
N VAL A 27 2.42 1.74 7.12
CA VAL A 27 3.84 2.16 7.06
C VAL A 27 4.29 2.32 5.61
N ALA A 28 3.96 1.35 4.75
CA ALA A 28 4.32 1.38 3.34
C ALA A 28 3.69 2.57 2.60
N SER A 29 2.39 2.81 2.79
CA SER A 29 1.67 3.94 2.18
C SER A 29 2.10 5.29 2.78
N THR A 30 2.51 5.34 4.06
CA THR A 30 3.10 6.55 4.66
C THR A 30 4.41 6.90 3.97
N LEU A 31 5.32 5.92 3.78
CA LEU A 31 6.55 6.18 3.04
C LEU A 31 6.26 6.59 1.58
N ALA A 32 5.22 6.03 0.96
CA ALA A 32 4.83 6.34 -0.41
C ALA A 32 4.15 7.71 -0.59
N THR A 33 3.71 8.36 0.49
CA THR A 33 3.03 9.67 0.45
C THR A 33 3.77 10.79 1.17
N HIS A 34 4.73 10.46 2.05
CA HIS A 34 5.50 11.41 2.87
C HIS A 34 7.01 11.25 2.64
N PHE A 35 7.40 10.86 1.46
CA PHE A 35 8.81 10.64 1.11
C PHE A 35 9.60 11.94 0.99
N ALA A 36 10.90 11.86 1.24
CA ALA A 36 11.88 12.79 0.71
C ALA A 36 12.41 12.27 -0.63
N ALA A 37 13.03 13.12 -1.44
CA ALA A 37 13.44 12.78 -2.81
C ALA A 37 14.33 11.51 -2.89
N ASP A 38 15.17 11.27 -1.88
CA ASP A 38 16.08 10.13 -1.79
C ASP A 38 15.44 8.87 -1.17
N THR A 39 14.27 9.00 -0.55
CA THR A 39 13.57 7.89 0.16
C THR A 39 12.33 7.39 -0.58
N ARG A 40 11.91 8.07 -1.66
CA ARG A 40 10.73 7.69 -2.43
C ARG A 40 10.88 6.27 -3.01
N PRO A 41 9.96 5.34 -2.71
CA PRO A 41 9.93 4.04 -3.39
C PRO A 41 9.52 4.21 -4.86
N ASP A 42 9.92 3.28 -5.72
CA ASP A 42 9.55 3.32 -7.15
C ASP A 42 8.14 2.73 -7.37
N PHE A 43 7.69 1.85 -6.47
CA PHE A 43 6.34 1.27 -6.45
C PHE A 43 5.96 0.81 -5.05
N GLN A 44 4.66 0.55 -4.84
CA GLN A 44 4.13 0.04 -3.58
C GLN A 44 3.18 -1.13 -3.78
N ILE A 45 3.26 -2.13 -2.88
CA ILE A 45 2.37 -3.30 -2.85
C ILE A 45 1.69 -3.32 -1.49
N LEU A 46 0.37 -3.22 -1.48
CA LEU A 46 -0.42 -3.06 -0.27
C LEU A 46 -1.45 -4.18 -0.16
N LEU A 47 -1.34 -4.99 0.89
CA LEU A 47 -2.29 -6.08 1.16
C LEU A 47 -3.20 -5.69 2.31
N TYR A 48 -4.50 -5.60 2.07
CA TYR A 48 -5.54 -5.19 3.05
C TYR A 48 -5.04 -4.08 4.00
N PRO A 49 -4.50 -2.96 3.43
CA PRO A 49 -3.79 -1.95 4.21
C PRO A 49 -4.72 -1.15 5.13
N VAL A 50 -4.23 -0.80 6.30
CA VAL A 50 -4.73 0.38 7.03
C VAL A 50 -4.24 1.61 6.27
N ILE A 51 -5.11 2.57 6.02
CA ILE A 51 -4.81 3.80 5.27
C ILE A 51 -5.25 5.04 6.02
N THR A 52 -6.54 5.11 6.36
CA THR A 52 -7.13 6.30 6.97
C THR A 52 -7.12 6.23 8.50
N MET A 53 -6.88 7.37 9.13
CA MET A 53 -7.06 7.57 10.56
C MET A 53 -8.37 8.32 10.88
N ASN A 54 -9.26 8.47 9.89
CA ASN A 54 -10.59 9.04 10.12
C ASN A 54 -11.37 8.20 11.15
N PRO A 55 -11.86 8.77 12.26
CA PRO A 55 -12.52 8.02 13.33
C PRO A 55 -13.71 7.15 12.90
N LEU A 56 -14.36 7.49 11.78
CA LEU A 56 -15.51 6.72 11.24
C LEU A 56 -15.08 5.52 10.39
N LEU A 57 -13.83 5.47 9.93
CA LEU A 57 -13.36 4.52 8.91
C LEU A 57 -12.07 3.81 9.31
N MET A 58 -11.38 4.28 10.34
CA MET A 58 -10.08 3.78 10.77
C MET A 58 -10.16 2.38 11.37
N HIS A 59 -9.09 1.63 11.27
CA HIS A 59 -8.85 0.52 12.19
C HIS A 59 -8.43 1.07 13.55
N LYS A 60 -9.33 0.96 14.55
CA LYS A 60 -9.18 1.61 15.86
C LYS A 60 -7.87 1.22 16.55
N GLY A 61 -7.53 -0.08 16.58
CA GLY A 61 -6.30 -0.55 17.22
C GLY A 61 -5.06 0.10 16.63
N SER A 62 -4.90 0.09 15.30
CA SER A 62 -3.76 0.74 14.64
C SER A 62 -3.68 2.25 14.90
N SER A 63 -4.84 2.92 14.94
CA SER A 63 -4.89 4.35 15.22
C SER A 63 -4.49 4.67 16.67
N GLU A 64 -4.97 3.89 17.64
CA GLU A 64 -4.64 4.10 19.06
C GLU A 64 -3.16 3.81 19.35
N GLU A 65 -2.58 2.78 18.73
CA GLU A 65 -1.15 2.45 18.87
C GLU A 65 -0.24 3.51 18.23
N LEU A 66 -0.63 4.04 17.06
CA LEU A 66 0.18 5.03 16.35
C LEU A 66 0.04 6.44 16.93
N LEU A 67 -1.19 6.86 17.25
CA LEU A 67 -1.52 8.25 17.55
C LEU A 67 -1.91 8.49 19.01
N GLY A 68 -2.15 7.41 19.76
CA GLY A 68 -2.73 7.46 21.10
C GLY A 68 -4.27 7.60 21.10
N LYS A 69 -4.89 7.26 22.22
CA LYS A 69 -6.36 7.23 22.38
C LYS A 69 -7.06 8.58 22.17
N ARG A 70 -6.35 9.68 22.29
CA ARG A 70 -6.86 11.05 22.16
C ARG A 70 -6.07 11.83 21.11
N ALA A 71 -5.96 11.27 19.92
CA ALA A 71 -5.22 11.85 18.83
C ALA A 71 -5.73 13.25 18.45
N LYS A 72 -4.83 14.20 18.25
CA LYS A 72 -5.14 15.54 17.74
C LYS A 72 -5.57 15.43 16.26
N LYS A 73 -6.47 16.35 15.84
CA LYS A 73 -6.99 16.38 14.46
C LYS A 73 -5.88 16.50 13.41
N GLU A 74 -4.81 17.22 13.72
CA GLU A 74 -3.64 17.41 12.86
C GLU A 74 -2.92 16.08 12.61
N LEU A 75 -2.73 15.23 13.64
CA LEU A 75 -2.13 13.91 13.51
C LEU A 75 -3.04 12.96 12.73
N ILE A 76 -4.35 12.97 13.01
CA ILE A 76 -5.34 12.19 12.24
C ILE A 76 -5.26 12.56 10.75
N LYS A 77 -5.20 13.85 10.43
CA LYS A 77 -5.07 14.31 9.05
C LYS A 77 -3.71 13.91 8.46
N HIS A 78 -2.64 14.07 9.20
CA HIS A 78 -1.27 13.77 8.76
C HIS A 78 -1.10 12.29 8.41
N TYR A 79 -1.62 11.38 9.25
CA TYR A 79 -1.50 9.94 9.05
C TYR A 79 -2.69 9.30 8.30
N SER A 80 -3.60 10.10 7.73
CA SER A 80 -4.59 9.63 6.77
C SER A 80 -4.00 9.74 5.37
N ASN A 81 -3.33 8.66 4.91
CA ASN A 81 -2.45 8.66 3.75
C ASN A 81 -3.17 8.97 2.43
N GLU A 82 -4.47 8.68 2.32
CA GLU A 82 -5.30 9.05 1.18
C GLU A 82 -5.36 10.56 0.92
N LYS A 83 -5.04 11.37 1.92
CA LYS A 83 -5.06 12.85 1.84
C LYS A 83 -3.74 13.43 1.34
N TRP A 84 -2.70 12.61 1.26
CA TRP A 84 -1.34 13.02 0.92
C TRP A 84 -0.88 12.48 -0.43
N VAL A 85 -1.77 11.81 -1.15
CA VAL A 85 -1.50 11.36 -2.51
C VAL A 85 -1.31 12.57 -3.42
N THR A 86 -0.24 12.54 -4.20
CA THR A 86 0.09 13.51 -5.26
C THR A 86 0.40 12.75 -6.55
N GLU A 87 0.60 13.45 -7.66
CA GLU A 87 1.07 12.86 -8.92
C GLU A 87 2.47 12.22 -8.83
N GLU A 88 3.25 12.58 -7.81
CA GLU A 88 4.56 11.96 -7.52
C GLU A 88 4.45 10.70 -6.67
N THR A 89 3.27 10.39 -6.10
CA THR A 89 3.07 9.14 -5.34
C THR A 89 3.35 7.93 -6.24
N PRO A 90 4.16 6.94 -5.79
CA PRO A 90 4.50 5.80 -6.62
C PRO A 90 3.29 4.94 -6.96
N MET A 91 3.34 4.30 -8.13
CA MET A 91 2.31 3.38 -8.59
C MET A 91 2.05 2.26 -7.58
N ALA A 92 0.82 1.74 -7.54
CA ALA A 92 0.41 0.81 -6.50
C ALA A 92 -0.24 -0.47 -7.06
N PHE A 93 0.03 -1.59 -6.38
CA PHE A 93 -0.77 -2.80 -6.43
C PHE A 93 -1.46 -2.97 -5.07
N ILE A 94 -2.79 -3.03 -5.06
CA ILE A 94 -3.59 -3.14 -3.83
C ILE A 94 -4.45 -4.39 -3.92
N ALA A 95 -4.45 -5.21 -2.86
CA ALA A 95 -5.31 -6.39 -2.77
C ALA A 95 -5.93 -6.51 -1.38
N LEU A 96 -7.23 -6.88 -1.33
CA LEU A 96 -8.00 -7.02 -0.09
C LEU A 96 -9.13 -8.04 -0.26
N SER A 97 -9.75 -8.45 0.85
CA SER A 97 -10.99 -9.22 0.87
C SER A 97 -12.17 -8.30 1.19
N ASP A 98 -13.32 -8.53 0.53
CA ASP A 98 -14.54 -7.75 0.76
C ASP A 98 -15.15 -8.03 2.14
N ASP A 99 -15.00 -9.28 2.61
CA ASP A 99 -15.47 -9.75 3.93
C ASP A 99 -14.49 -9.44 5.08
N ASP A 100 -13.48 -8.58 4.88
CA ASP A 100 -12.55 -8.16 5.94
C ASP A 100 -13.28 -7.29 6.98
N ASN A 101 -13.50 -7.87 8.16
CA ASN A 101 -14.18 -7.23 9.28
C ASN A 101 -13.22 -6.57 10.29
N ILE A 102 -11.92 -6.59 10.03
CA ILE A 102 -10.87 -5.97 10.85
C ILE A 102 -10.46 -4.62 10.26
N VAL A 103 -10.09 -4.60 8.97
CA VAL A 103 -9.76 -3.38 8.24
C VAL A 103 -10.76 -3.23 7.10
N SER A 104 -11.70 -2.29 7.26
CA SER A 104 -12.74 -2.05 6.26
C SER A 104 -12.15 -1.80 4.87
N SER A 105 -12.76 -2.39 3.85
CA SER A 105 -12.45 -2.23 2.42
C SER A 105 -12.38 -0.75 1.99
N VAL A 106 -13.08 0.14 2.69
CA VAL A 106 -13.07 1.59 2.46
C VAL A 106 -11.66 2.19 2.55
N ASN A 107 -10.75 1.61 3.37
CA ASN A 107 -9.34 2.03 3.42
C ASN A 107 -8.68 1.91 2.04
N SER A 108 -8.73 0.72 1.45
CA SER A 108 -8.14 0.43 0.15
C SER A 108 -8.83 1.18 -1.00
N ILE A 109 -10.17 1.21 -0.98
CA ILE A 109 -10.97 1.91 -1.99
C ILE A 109 -10.71 3.42 -1.94
N GLY A 110 -10.67 4.01 -0.74
CA GLY A 110 -10.37 5.44 -0.56
C GLY A 110 -8.98 5.81 -1.08
N TYR A 111 -7.99 4.97 -0.82
CA TYR A 111 -6.63 5.18 -1.33
C TYR A 111 -6.55 5.04 -2.85
N TYR A 112 -7.19 4.00 -3.42
CA TYR A 112 -7.31 3.84 -4.87
C TYR A 112 -7.93 5.06 -5.54
N LEU A 113 -9.04 5.59 -5.00
CA LEU A 113 -9.70 6.79 -5.54
C LEU A 113 -8.79 8.02 -5.47
N ALA A 114 -8.02 8.17 -4.39
CA ALA A 114 -7.03 9.23 -4.27
C ALA A 114 -5.92 9.09 -5.32
N LEU A 115 -5.37 7.89 -5.53
CA LEU A 115 -4.39 7.61 -6.58
C LEU A 115 -4.96 7.94 -7.97
N LYS A 116 -6.18 7.51 -8.28
CA LYS A 116 -6.85 7.80 -9.56
C LYS A 116 -7.05 9.29 -9.79
N LYS A 117 -7.45 10.03 -8.74
CA LYS A 117 -7.62 11.50 -8.82
C LYS A 117 -6.32 12.21 -9.22
N HIS A 118 -5.18 11.69 -8.79
CA HIS A 118 -3.86 12.23 -9.09
C HIS A 118 -3.16 11.53 -10.26
N HIS A 119 -3.91 10.77 -11.09
CA HIS A 119 -3.40 10.08 -12.28
C HIS A 119 -2.29 9.05 -12.00
N VAL A 120 -2.17 8.60 -10.75
CA VAL A 120 -1.19 7.56 -10.39
C VAL A 120 -1.70 6.19 -10.83
N PRO A 121 -0.92 5.40 -11.59
CA PRO A 121 -1.29 4.06 -11.99
C PRO A 121 -1.51 3.16 -10.77
N CYS A 122 -2.63 2.44 -10.76
CA CYS A 122 -2.95 1.55 -9.64
C CYS A 122 -3.81 0.37 -10.12
N GLU A 123 -3.47 -0.83 -9.68
CA GLU A 123 -4.33 -2.01 -9.73
C GLU A 123 -4.97 -2.25 -8.37
N LEU A 124 -6.28 -2.56 -8.38
CA LEU A 124 -7.05 -2.87 -7.17
C LEU A 124 -7.76 -4.22 -7.36
N HIS A 125 -7.44 -5.18 -6.49
CA HIS A 125 -8.02 -6.51 -6.46
C HIS A 125 -8.85 -6.70 -5.20
N ILE A 126 -10.15 -6.94 -5.36
CA ILE A 126 -11.07 -7.20 -4.25
C ILE A 126 -11.57 -8.64 -4.39
N TYR A 127 -11.18 -9.48 -3.45
CA TYR A 127 -11.63 -10.88 -3.39
C TYR A 127 -12.90 -10.99 -2.56
N PRO A 128 -13.90 -11.78 -2.98
CA PRO A 128 -15.17 -11.86 -2.27
C PRO A 128 -15.04 -12.30 -0.82
N THR A 129 -14.08 -13.20 -0.52
CA THR A 129 -13.87 -13.78 0.81
C THR A 129 -12.40 -13.93 1.11
N GLY A 130 -12.07 -14.16 2.38
CA GLY A 130 -10.71 -14.39 2.87
C GLY A 130 -10.45 -13.72 4.19
N GLY A 131 -11.29 -12.79 4.60
CA GLY A 131 -11.13 -12.03 5.83
C GLY A 131 -9.84 -11.22 5.85
N HIS A 132 -9.23 -11.13 7.02
CA HIS A 132 -8.00 -10.36 7.25
C HIS A 132 -6.80 -11.27 7.48
N GLY A 133 -5.59 -10.80 7.11
CA GLY A 133 -4.34 -11.41 7.57
C GLY A 133 -3.81 -12.56 6.73
N TRP A 134 -4.34 -12.79 5.52
CA TRP A 134 -3.90 -13.90 4.66
C TRP A 134 -2.48 -13.71 4.08
N GLY A 135 -2.01 -12.48 3.91
CA GLY A 135 -0.66 -12.18 3.38
C GLY A 135 -0.32 -12.96 2.11
N MET A 136 0.80 -13.69 2.15
CA MET A 136 1.23 -14.61 1.09
C MET A 136 1.01 -16.09 1.51
N ASN A 137 -0.03 -16.35 2.30
CA ASN A 137 -0.34 -17.70 2.78
C ASN A 137 -0.96 -18.53 1.64
N LYS A 138 -0.36 -19.68 1.35
CA LYS A 138 -0.83 -20.61 0.31
C LYS A 138 -2.23 -21.19 0.56
N ASN A 139 -2.72 -21.12 1.80
CA ASN A 139 -4.08 -21.54 2.15
C ASN A 139 -5.15 -20.46 1.85
N PHE A 140 -4.76 -19.25 1.45
CA PHE A 140 -5.70 -18.25 0.99
C PHE A 140 -6.39 -18.72 -0.29
N LEU A 141 -7.71 -18.71 -0.31
CA LEU A 141 -8.50 -19.28 -1.43
C LEU A 141 -8.09 -18.71 -2.79
N TYR A 142 -7.72 -17.44 -2.84
CA TYR A 142 -7.34 -16.72 -4.07
C TYR A 142 -5.82 -16.54 -4.21
N TYR A 143 -5.02 -17.36 -3.50
CA TYR A 143 -3.55 -17.25 -3.53
C TYR A 143 -2.98 -17.27 -4.94
N ASN A 144 -3.44 -18.19 -5.80
CA ASN A 144 -2.94 -18.31 -7.17
C ASN A 144 -3.32 -17.08 -8.01
N GLN A 145 -4.56 -16.57 -7.89
CA GLN A 145 -4.98 -15.36 -8.59
C GLN A 145 -4.14 -14.15 -8.13
N LEU A 146 -3.97 -13.99 -6.82
CA LEU A 146 -3.16 -12.91 -6.23
C LEU A 146 -1.72 -12.96 -6.77
N THR A 147 -1.07 -14.11 -6.65
CA THR A 147 0.34 -14.24 -7.03
C THR A 147 0.55 -14.11 -8.53
N THR A 148 -0.34 -14.66 -9.36
CA THR A 148 -0.29 -14.48 -10.82
C THR A 148 -0.48 -13.01 -11.21
N SER A 149 -1.47 -12.33 -10.64
CA SER A 149 -1.71 -10.90 -10.94
C SER A 149 -0.53 -10.04 -10.49
N LEU A 150 0.01 -10.29 -9.30
CA LEU A 150 1.16 -9.56 -8.77
C LEU A 150 2.41 -9.81 -9.62
N GLU A 151 2.66 -11.05 -10.04
CA GLU A 151 3.79 -11.39 -10.90
C GLU A 151 3.70 -10.68 -12.25
N LEU A 152 2.54 -10.72 -12.91
CA LEU A 152 2.31 -10.01 -14.17
C LEU A 152 2.48 -8.50 -14.02
N TRP A 153 1.98 -7.92 -12.94
CA TRP A 153 2.14 -6.51 -12.65
C TRP A 153 3.62 -6.13 -12.48
N LEU A 154 4.40 -6.92 -11.74
CA LEU A 154 5.84 -6.72 -11.58
C LEU A 154 6.61 -6.92 -12.90
N GLN A 155 6.26 -7.91 -13.72
CA GLN A 155 6.87 -8.12 -15.04
C GLN A 155 6.63 -6.92 -15.96
N ASN A 156 5.41 -6.38 -15.99
CA ASN A 156 5.08 -5.19 -16.76
C ASN A 156 5.88 -3.96 -16.29
N LEU A 157 6.04 -3.80 -14.98
CA LEU A 157 6.83 -2.74 -14.38
C LEU A 157 8.31 -2.86 -14.76
N LEU A 158 8.86 -4.07 -14.80
CA LEU A 158 10.26 -4.32 -15.16
C LEU A 158 10.51 -4.17 -16.68
N SER A 159 9.53 -4.50 -17.52
CA SER A 159 9.66 -4.44 -18.98
C SER A 159 9.45 -3.02 -19.56
N SER A 160 8.93 -2.08 -18.80
CA SER A 160 8.62 -0.71 -19.27
C SER A 160 9.83 0.21 -19.51
N GLU A 161 11.05 -0.29 -19.41
CA GLU A 161 12.30 0.47 -19.68
C GLU A 161 12.77 0.45 -21.16
N LYS A 162 11.95 -0.06 -22.09
CA LYS A 162 12.32 -0.15 -23.52
C LYS A 162 11.57 0.83 -24.43
N LYS A 163 11.27 2.04 -23.91
CA LYS A 163 10.81 3.12 -24.81
C LYS A 163 11.61 4.38 -24.62
#